data_5330653412037c5dfb59437b3553c306
#
_entry.id   5330653412037c5dfb59437b3553c306
#
_cell.length_a   1.000
_cell.length_b   1.000
_cell.length_c   1.000
_cell.angle_alpha   90.00
_cell.angle_beta   90.00
_cell.angle_gamma   90.00
#
_symmetry.space_group_name_H-M   'P 1'
#
loop_
_entity.id
_entity.type
_entity.pdbx_description
1 polymer ?
#
loop_
_entity_poly.entity_id
_entity_poly.type
_entity_poly.pdbx_seq_one_letter_code
_entity_poly.pdbx_strand_id
1 'polypeptide(L)' 'MAAQKMSFEVMEYVVWVIEIAAREFFGGDKTTAYDTLKNSELWDLYTEHYEVTHTLGKEYLLEEMREYFAENGVSISC' A
#
# COMPACT_ATOMS: atom_id res chain seq x y z
N MET A 1 -8.67 19.86 13.63
CA MET A 1 -8.15 19.26 13.66
C MET A 1 -7.19 19.10 13.02
N ALA A 2 -6.65 18.91 13.43
CA ALA A 2 -5.53 18.83 12.83
C ALA A 2 -5.47 17.77 11.95
N ALA A 3 -5.02 17.99 10.88
CA ALA A 3 -4.78 16.98 9.97
C ALA A 3 -3.81 16.05 10.55
N GLN A 4 -3.96 14.80 10.29
CA GLN A 4 -3.04 13.87 10.69
C GLN A 4 -1.79 14.09 9.94
N LYS A 5 -0.70 14.35 10.61
CA LYS A 5 0.57 14.42 9.98
C LYS A 5 1.19 13.09 10.01
N MET A 6 1.55 12.57 8.86
CA MET A 6 2.35 11.36 8.82
C MET A 6 3.75 11.69 9.24
N SER A 7 4.34 10.85 10.08
CA SER A 7 5.74 11.02 10.41
C SER A 7 6.58 10.72 9.17
N PHE A 8 7.83 11.17 9.22
CA PHE A 8 8.74 10.92 8.10
C PHE A 8 8.90 9.43 7.85
N GLU A 9 8.95 8.66 8.93
CA GLU A 9 9.12 7.21 8.79
C GLU A 9 7.93 6.57 8.12
N VAL A 10 6.72 7.01 8.46
CA VAL A 10 5.53 6.48 7.82
C VAL A 10 5.50 6.86 6.36
N MET A 11 5.89 8.09 6.04
CA MET A 11 5.90 8.52 4.64
C MET A 11 6.88 7.69 3.82
N GLU A 12 8.06 7.42 4.36
CA GLU A 12 9.01 6.58 3.64
C GLU A 12 8.48 5.18 3.44
N TYR A 13 7.84 4.65 4.46
CA TYR A 13 7.28 3.30 4.36
C TYR A 13 6.19 3.25 3.30
N VAL A 14 5.31 4.23 3.29
CA VAL A 14 4.21 4.25 2.33
C VAL A 14 4.72 4.41 0.91
N VAL A 15 5.75 5.23 0.71
CA VAL A 15 6.34 5.37 -0.62
C VAL A 15 6.90 4.03 -1.09
N TRP A 16 7.57 3.31 -0.19
CA TRP A 16 8.10 2.00 -0.53
C TRP A 16 6.98 1.02 -0.87
N VAL A 17 5.89 1.05 -0.09
CA VAL A 17 4.74 0.18 -0.36
C VAL A 17 4.17 0.48 -1.74
N ILE A 18 4.03 1.75 -2.08
CA ILE A 18 3.52 2.13 -3.39
C ILE A 18 4.44 1.60 -4.49
N GLU A 19 5.75 1.68 -4.27
CA GLU A 19 6.68 1.21 -5.28
C GLU A 19 6.59 -0.28 -5.51
N ILE A 20 6.52 -1.08 -4.44
CA ILE A 20 6.45 -2.52 -4.63
C ILE A 20 5.11 -2.92 -5.23
N ALA A 21 4.04 -2.23 -4.85
CA ALA A 21 2.74 -2.51 -5.43
C ALA A 21 2.71 -2.16 -6.91
N ALA A 22 3.31 -1.04 -7.27
CA ALA A 22 3.34 -0.64 -8.67
C ALA A 22 4.06 -1.66 -9.52
N ARG A 23 5.19 -2.15 -9.03
CA ARG A 23 5.95 -3.12 -9.79
C ARG A 23 5.23 -4.46 -9.88
N GLU A 24 4.59 -4.85 -8.81
CA GLU A 24 3.99 -6.20 -8.77
C GLU A 24 2.65 -6.24 -9.47
N PHE A 25 1.84 -5.19 -9.36
CA PHE A 25 0.46 -5.26 -9.78
C PHE A 25 0.06 -4.26 -10.86
N PHE A 26 0.87 -3.24 -11.09
CA PHE A 26 0.45 -2.15 -11.98
C PHE A 26 1.48 -1.82 -13.05
N GLY A 27 2.36 -2.75 -13.36
CA GLY A 27 3.31 -2.55 -14.44
C GLY A 27 4.25 -1.38 -14.24
N GLY A 28 4.50 -0.99 -13.00
CA GLY A 28 5.38 0.11 -12.70
C GLY A 28 4.70 1.45 -12.62
N ASP A 29 3.37 1.49 -12.77
CA ASP A 29 2.62 2.74 -12.74
C ASP A 29 2.36 3.15 -11.31
N LYS A 30 3.20 4.03 -10.78
CA LYS A 30 3.10 4.44 -9.38
C LYS A 30 1.86 5.28 -9.11
N THR A 31 1.41 6.04 -10.08
CA THR A 31 0.21 6.87 -9.91
C THR A 31 -1.00 6.00 -9.70
N THR A 32 -1.16 4.98 -10.53
CA THR A 32 -2.29 4.06 -10.38
C THR A 32 -2.20 3.30 -9.07
N ALA A 33 -1.00 2.86 -8.70
CA ALA A 33 -0.81 2.15 -7.44
C ALA A 33 -1.19 3.03 -6.26
N TYR A 34 -0.75 4.29 -6.27
CA TYR A 34 -1.06 5.20 -5.21
C TYR A 34 -2.57 5.43 -5.09
N ASP A 35 -3.21 5.70 -6.23
CA ASP A 35 -4.65 5.95 -6.21
C ASP A 35 -5.41 4.73 -5.70
N THR A 36 -5.03 3.55 -6.16
CA THR A 36 -5.71 2.34 -5.75
C THR A 36 -5.55 2.08 -4.27
N LEU A 37 -4.34 2.23 -3.76
CA LEU A 37 -4.09 1.98 -2.34
C LEU A 37 -4.73 3.04 -1.47
N LYS A 38 -4.69 4.30 -1.90
CA LYS A 38 -5.23 5.38 -1.10
C LYS A 38 -6.74 5.22 -0.92
N ASN A 39 -7.41 4.67 -1.91
CA ASN A 39 -8.84 4.47 -1.84
C ASN A 39 -9.23 3.10 -1.30
N SER A 40 -8.27 2.39 -0.71
CA SER A 40 -8.53 1.06 -0.17
C SER A 40 -8.40 1.08 1.34
N GLU A 41 -8.93 0.04 1.97
CA GLU A 41 -8.78 -0.09 3.41
C GLU A 41 -7.35 -0.41 3.82
N LEU A 42 -6.54 -0.88 2.89
CA LEU A 42 -5.15 -1.15 3.18
C LEU A 42 -4.38 0.11 3.54
N TRP A 43 -4.84 1.27 3.07
CA TRP A 43 -4.16 2.52 3.36
C TRP A 43 -4.10 2.79 4.86
N ASP A 44 -5.19 2.51 5.55
CA ASP A 44 -5.22 2.70 7.00
C ASP A 44 -4.24 1.78 7.69
N LEU A 45 -4.11 0.56 7.20
CA LEU A 45 -3.15 -0.36 7.79
C LEU A 45 -1.73 0.17 7.66
N TYR A 46 -1.40 0.74 6.51
CA TYR A 46 -0.04 1.18 6.27
C TYR A 46 0.28 2.51 6.93
N THR A 47 -0.73 3.33 7.21
CA THR A 47 -0.49 4.62 7.83
C THR A 47 -0.75 4.61 9.32
N GLU A 48 -1.91 4.12 9.73
CA GLU A 48 -2.30 4.16 11.14
C GLU A 48 -1.70 3.02 11.93
N HIS A 49 -1.47 1.89 11.28
CA HIS A 49 -0.91 0.73 11.97
C HIS A 49 0.51 0.44 11.50
N TYR A 50 1.24 1.51 11.23
CA TYR A 50 2.60 1.40 10.73
C TYR A 50 3.48 0.54 11.64
N GLU A 51 3.33 0.71 12.96
CA GLU A 51 4.19 0.00 13.88
C GLU A 51 4.08 -1.49 13.76
N VAL A 52 2.91 -1.96 13.38
CA VAL A 52 2.71 -3.39 13.18
C VAL A 52 3.11 -3.80 11.77
N THR A 53 2.61 -3.05 10.77
CA THR A 53 2.79 -3.49 9.40
C THR A 53 4.22 -3.38 8.90
N HIS A 54 4.98 -2.40 9.40
CA HIS A 54 6.33 -2.22 8.88
C HIS A 54 7.27 -3.35 9.30
N THR A 55 6.86 -4.17 10.27
CA THR A 55 7.65 -5.32 10.65
C THR A 55 7.38 -6.53 9.78
N LEU A 56 6.35 -6.46 8.94
CA LEU A 56 6.02 -7.56 8.06
C LEU A 56 6.90 -7.52 6.83
N GLY A 57 7.20 -8.68 6.27
CA GLY A 57 8.06 -8.73 5.12
C GLY A 57 7.35 -8.31 3.85
N LYS A 58 8.16 -8.00 2.83
CA LYS A 58 7.63 -7.56 1.54
C LYS A 58 6.69 -8.61 0.97
N GLU A 59 7.05 -9.87 1.07
CA GLU A 59 6.23 -10.93 0.47
C GLU A 59 4.88 -11.03 1.15
N TYR A 60 4.87 -10.83 2.47
CA TYR A 60 3.61 -10.85 3.19
C TYR A 60 2.71 -9.71 2.74
N LEU A 61 3.29 -8.53 2.57
CA LEU A 61 2.51 -7.38 2.13
C LEU A 61 1.95 -7.58 0.74
N LEU A 62 2.75 -8.13 -0.16
CA LEU A 62 2.29 -8.35 -1.52
C LEU A 62 1.18 -9.40 -1.56
N GLU A 63 1.30 -10.43 -0.74
CA GLU A 63 0.26 -11.44 -0.67
C GLU A 63 -1.04 -10.84 -0.16
N GLU A 64 -0.97 -10.02 0.86
CA GLU A 64 -2.14 -9.37 1.41
C GLU A 64 -2.80 -8.46 0.37
N MET A 65 -1.99 -7.71 -0.36
CA MET A 65 -2.52 -6.85 -1.42
C MET A 65 -3.20 -7.68 -2.50
N ARG A 66 -2.57 -8.77 -2.89
CA ARG A 66 -3.12 -9.61 -3.95
C ARG A 66 -4.50 -10.12 -3.55
N GLU A 67 -4.63 -10.60 -2.32
CA GLU A 67 -5.92 -11.10 -1.87
C GLU A 67 -6.96 -9.99 -1.80
N TYR A 68 -6.55 -8.83 -1.30
CA TYR A 68 -7.48 -7.71 -1.21
C TYR A 68 -7.96 -7.27 -2.59
N PHE A 69 -7.04 -7.17 -3.54
CA PHE A 69 -7.41 -6.73 -4.88
C PHE A 69 -8.33 -7.75 -5.55
N ALA A 70 -8.05 -9.03 -5.35
CA ALA A 70 -8.90 -10.06 -5.93
C ALA A 70 -10.30 -10.01 -5.35
N GLU A 71 -10.41 -9.81 -4.04
CA GLU A 71 -11.71 -9.79 -3.40
C GLU A 71 -12.51 -8.56 -3.74
N ASN A 72 -11.84 -7.47 -4.07
CA ASN A 72 -12.51 -6.22 -4.33
C ASN A 72 -12.60 -5.86 -5.81
N GLY A 73 -12.24 -6.80 -6.67
CA GLY A 73 -12.42 -6.60 -8.11
C GLY A 73 -11.48 -5.58 -8.71
N VAL A 74 -10.32 -5.37 -8.10
CA VAL A 74 -9.37 -4.42 -8.62
C VAL A 74 -8.61 -5.05 -9.77
N SER A 75 -8.54 -4.33 -10.89
CA SER A 75 -7.77 -4.82 -12.04
C SER A 75 -6.29 -4.66 -11.76
N ILE A 76 -5.56 -5.75 -11.90
CA ILE A 76 -4.11 -5.66 -11.74
C ILE A 76 -3.48 -6.28 -12.97
N SER A 77 -2.30 -5.77 -13.33
CA SER A 77 -1.56 -6.38 -14.42
C SER A 77 -0.30 -6.98 -13.85
N CYS A 78 -0.05 -8.18 -14.22
CA CYS A 78 1.11 -8.90 -13.74
C CYS A 78 2.18 -8.94 -14.76
#